data_13ce670214c7187f925e1c4a63b02fd6
#
_entry.id   13ce670214c7187f925e1c4a63b02fd6
#
_cell.length_a   1.000
_cell.length_b   1.000
_cell.length_c   1.000
_cell.angle_alpha   90.00
_cell.angle_beta   90.00
_cell.angle_gamma   90.00
#
_symmetry.space_group_name_H-M   'P 1'
#
loop_
_entity.id
_entity.type
_entity.pdbx_description
1 polymer ?
#
loop_
_entity_poly.entity_id
_entity_poly.type
_entity_poly.pdbx_seq_one_letter_code
_entity_poly.pdbx_strand_id
1 'polypeptide(L)'
;MEELKLTFVNVGYGEAALLECPDPAFPGGTFVMVIDGGSAEAEEYRDSATGRIPLDQYLSLRGVDHIDLMAATHVHEDHLCGLLPAAEKLPPAALWQTLPPEFCRSMRTLDIPAEGLTPSRSKFLRALNDYRRLCLGQSCPRHRPLAGMELRLCRDLLVRVLGPSRAQAEKLASSCR
;
A
#
# COMPACT_ATOMS: atom_id res chain seq x y z
N MET A 1 -20.98 4.00 -21.12
CA MET A 1 -20.79 4.25 -19.67
C MET A 1 -19.39 3.83 -19.33
N GLU A 2 -18.63 4.73 -18.75
CA GLU A 2 -17.32 4.38 -18.20
C GLU A 2 -17.55 3.55 -16.94
N GLU A 3 -16.87 2.42 -16.81
CA GLU A 3 -17.12 1.43 -15.76
C GLU A 3 -16.06 1.50 -14.69
N LEU A 4 -16.42 1.21 -13.43
CA LEU A 4 -15.48 0.91 -12.37
C LEU A 4 -14.64 -0.30 -12.78
N LYS A 5 -13.32 -0.15 -12.70
CA LYS A 5 -12.40 -1.22 -13.04
C LYS A 5 -11.54 -1.57 -11.85
N LEU A 6 -11.54 -2.84 -11.48
CA LEU A 6 -10.65 -3.40 -10.48
C LEU A 6 -9.72 -4.40 -11.16
N THR A 7 -8.43 -4.17 -11.05
CA THR A 7 -7.38 -5.01 -11.62
C THR A 7 -6.51 -5.60 -10.51
N PHE A 8 -6.40 -6.91 -10.45
CA PHE A 8 -5.42 -7.59 -9.62
C PHE A 8 -4.13 -7.73 -10.42
N VAL A 9 -3.03 -7.19 -9.87
CA VAL A 9 -1.72 -7.21 -10.52
C VAL A 9 -0.99 -8.48 -10.14
N ASN A 10 -0.41 -9.18 -11.12
CA ASN A 10 0.41 -10.36 -10.85
C ASN A 10 1.79 -9.94 -10.31
N VAL A 11 1.85 -9.63 -9.03
CA VAL A 11 3.10 -9.27 -8.32
C VAL A 11 3.83 -10.49 -7.75
N GLY A 12 3.39 -11.71 -8.10
CA GLY A 12 3.98 -12.93 -7.59
C GLY A 12 3.57 -13.23 -6.16
N TYR A 13 4.51 -13.19 -5.23
CA TYR A 13 4.21 -13.35 -3.81
C TYR A 13 3.60 -12.08 -3.25
N GLY A 14 2.39 -12.20 -2.69
CA GLY A 14 1.63 -11.11 -2.12
C GLY A 14 0.49 -10.60 -3.00
N GLU A 15 0.01 -9.43 -2.69
CA GLU A 15 -1.17 -8.84 -3.31
C GLU A 15 -0.92 -7.41 -3.76
N ALA A 16 -1.49 -7.05 -4.91
CA ALA A 16 -1.60 -5.68 -5.38
C ALA A 16 -2.84 -5.51 -6.24
N ALA A 17 -3.59 -4.44 -6.01
CA ALA A 17 -4.75 -4.12 -6.83
C ALA A 17 -4.77 -2.64 -7.23
N LEU A 18 -5.20 -2.39 -8.46
CA LEU A 18 -5.46 -1.08 -9.02
C LEU A 18 -6.98 -0.93 -9.24
N LEU A 19 -7.55 0.09 -8.64
CA LEU A 19 -8.95 0.47 -8.83
C LEU A 19 -9.00 1.80 -9.57
N GLU A 20 -9.72 1.83 -10.67
CA GLU A 20 -9.95 2.99 -11.53
C GLU A 20 -11.45 3.25 -11.58
N CYS A 21 -11.89 4.44 -11.16
CA CYS A 21 -13.30 4.83 -11.13
C CYS A 21 -13.49 6.15 -11.89
N PRO A 22 -14.29 6.19 -12.97
CA PRO A 22 -14.53 7.42 -13.71
C PRO A 22 -15.18 8.50 -12.84
N ASP A 23 -14.51 9.63 -12.70
CA ASP A 23 -15.03 10.83 -12.03
C ASP A 23 -14.33 12.10 -12.53
N PRO A 24 -15.05 13.02 -13.18
CA PRO A 24 -14.49 14.27 -13.72
C PRO A 24 -13.84 15.19 -12.67
N ALA A 25 -14.05 14.96 -11.39
CA ALA A 25 -13.44 15.73 -10.31
C ALA A 25 -11.94 15.40 -10.09
N PHE A 26 -11.46 14.31 -10.68
CA PHE A 26 -10.09 13.84 -10.53
C PHE A 26 -9.24 14.06 -11.78
N PRO A 27 -7.91 14.02 -11.68
CA PRO A 27 -7.01 14.14 -12.82
C PRO A 27 -7.36 13.14 -13.93
N GLY A 28 -7.31 13.57 -15.19
CA GLY A 28 -7.67 12.71 -16.33
C GLY A 28 -9.13 12.21 -16.32
N GLY A 29 -10.00 12.70 -15.41
CA GLY A 29 -11.38 12.25 -15.28
C GLY A 29 -11.55 10.89 -14.59
N THR A 30 -10.53 10.44 -13.85
CA THR A 30 -10.55 9.11 -13.22
C THR A 30 -9.95 9.17 -11.81
N PHE A 31 -10.70 8.69 -10.82
CA PHE A 31 -10.13 8.40 -9.49
C PHE A 31 -9.31 7.12 -9.53
N VAL A 32 -8.08 7.19 -9.06
CA VAL A 32 -7.14 6.08 -9.05
C VAL A 32 -6.77 5.68 -7.64
N MET A 33 -7.02 4.42 -7.28
CA MET A 33 -6.63 3.86 -5.99
C MET A 33 -5.76 2.63 -6.17
N VAL A 34 -4.65 2.61 -5.42
CA VAL A 34 -3.75 1.45 -5.30
C VAL A 34 -3.95 0.80 -3.93
N ILE A 35 -4.11 -0.51 -3.90
CA ILE A 35 -4.29 -1.29 -2.67
C ILE A 35 -3.20 -2.36 -2.64
N ASP A 36 -2.31 -2.25 -1.66
CA ASP A 36 -1.11 -3.05 -1.52
C ASP A 36 -0.20 -3.04 -2.76
N GLY A 37 0.97 -3.61 -2.68
CA GLY A 37 1.98 -3.48 -3.72
C GLY A 37 2.79 -4.75 -4.03
N GLY A 38 2.53 -5.83 -3.31
CA GLY A 38 3.33 -7.04 -3.41
C GLY A 38 4.71 -6.91 -2.77
N SER A 39 5.56 -7.86 -3.07
CA SER A 39 6.96 -7.89 -2.63
C SER A 39 7.82 -6.90 -3.45
N ALA A 40 8.88 -6.37 -2.83
CA ALA A 40 9.95 -5.65 -3.52
C ALA A 40 11.18 -6.53 -3.80
N GLU A 41 11.12 -7.83 -3.53
CA GLU A 41 12.25 -8.76 -3.73
C GLU A 41 12.44 -9.02 -5.24
N ALA A 42 13.62 -8.64 -5.76
CA ALA A 42 13.92 -8.78 -7.19
C ALA A 42 13.83 -10.23 -7.71
N GLU A 43 14.03 -11.21 -6.82
CA GLU A 43 13.90 -12.64 -7.13
C GLU A 43 12.52 -13.03 -7.65
N GLU A 44 11.46 -12.38 -7.14
CA GLU A 44 10.07 -12.64 -7.54
C GLU A 44 9.81 -12.33 -9.02
N TYR A 45 10.61 -11.43 -9.60
CA TYR A 45 10.42 -10.89 -10.94
C TYR A 45 11.47 -11.35 -11.96
N ARG A 46 12.37 -12.26 -11.58
CA ARG A 46 13.46 -12.73 -12.48
C ARG A 46 12.96 -13.52 -13.67
N ASP A 47 11.94 -14.36 -13.47
CA ASP A 47 11.40 -15.19 -14.52
C ASP A 47 10.24 -14.49 -15.23
N SER A 48 10.55 -13.90 -16.38
CA SER A 48 9.57 -13.19 -17.21
C SER A 48 8.46 -14.10 -17.75
N ALA A 49 8.68 -15.41 -17.82
CA ALA A 49 7.67 -16.36 -18.30
C ALA A 49 6.48 -16.49 -17.34
N THR A 50 6.66 -16.09 -16.06
CA THR A 50 5.58 -16.09 -15.06
C THR A 50 4.57 -14.96 -15.25
N GLY A 51 4.90 -13.93 -16.04
CA GLY A 51 4.11 -12.72 -16.19
C GLY A 51 4.04 -11.86 -14.94
N ARG A 52 4.92 -12.09 -13.96
CA ARG A 52 5.04 -11.28 -12.75
C ARG A 52 5.67 -9.94 -13.06
N ILE A 53 5.15 -8.88 -12.45
CA ILE A 53 5.63 -7.52 -12.67
C ILE A 53 5.56 -6.72 -11.37
N PRO A 54 6.61 -5.95 -11.00
CA PRO A 54 6.53 -5.01 -9.89
C PRO A 54 5.43 -3.97 -10.11
N LEU A 55 4.75 -3.57 -9.04
CA LEU A 55 3.64 -2.63 -9.12
C LEU A 55 4.01 -1.32 -9.82
N ASP A 56 5.14 -0.72 -9.48
CA ASP A 56 5.60 0.54 -10.06
C ASP A 56 5.84 0.46 -11.58
N GLN A 57 6.31 -0.69 -12.06
CA GLN A 57 6.45 -0.95 -13.50
C GLN A 57 5.08 -1.19 -14.17
N TYR A 58 4.19 -1.92 -13.49
CA TYR A 58 2.83 -2.14 -13.98
C TYR A 58 2.10 -0.81 -14.17
N LEU A 59 2.13 0.08 -13.18
CA LEU A 59 1.52 1.40 -13.27
C LEU A 59 2.08 2.21 -14.46
N SER A 60 3.40 2.18 -14.64
CA SER A 60 4.07 2.84 -15.77
C SER A 60 3.61 2.28 -17.13
N LEU A 61 3.55 0.95 -17.27
CA LEU A 61 3.08 0.29 -18.50
C LEU A 61 1.61 0.58 -18.80
N ARG A 62 0.80 0.78 -17.76
CA ARG A 62 -0.61 1.14 -17.90
C ARG A 62 -0.82 2.62 -18.20
N GLY A 63 0.24 3.43 -18.18
CA GLY A 63 0.13 4.88 -18.37
C GLY A 63 -0.56 5.59 -17.20
N VAL A 64 -0.56 4.99 -16.00
CA VAL A 64 -1.06 5.66 -14.80
C VAL A 64 -0.10 6.78 -14.44
N ASP A 65 -0.61 8.00 -14.36
CA ASP A 65 0.17 9.22 -14.15
C ASP A 65 -0.08 9.89 -12.78
N HIS A 66 -1.07 9.40 -12.02
CA HIS A 66 -1.38 9.87 -10.67
C HIS A 66 -1.94 8.74 -9.81
N ILE A 67 -1.89 8.93 -8.48
CA ILE A 67 -2.54 8.08 -7.48
C ILE A 67 -3.28 8.98 -6.51
N ASP A 68 -4.62 8.91 -6.48
CA ASP A 68 -5.43 9.70 -5.54
C ASP A 68 -5.41 9.11 -4.14
N LEU A 69 -5.40 7.78 -4.06
CA LEU A 69 -5.35 7.06 -2.79
C LEU A 69 -4.46 5.83 -2.88
N MET A 70 -3.52 5.72 -1.96
CA MET A 70 -2.73 4.52 -1.74
C MET A 70 -3.14 3.89 -0.41
N ALA A 71 -3.43 2.60 -0.40
CA ALA A 71 -3.84 1.87 0.80
C ALA A 71 -2.84 0.76 1.13
N ALA A 72 -2.23 0.83 2.31
CA ALA A 72 -1.48 -0.27 2.89
C ALA A 72 -2.39 -1.02 3.87
N THR A 73 -2.81 -2.23 3.52
CA THR A 73 -3.73 -3.02 4.35
C THR A 73 -3.09 -3.46 5.64
N HIS A 74 -1.82 -3.88 5.59
CA HIS A 74 -1.03 -4.25 6.76
C HIS A 74 0.49 -4.24 6.47
N VAL A 75 1.29 -4.48 7.52
CA VAL A 75 2.76 -4.29 7.47
C VAL A 75 3.54 -5.58 7.18
N HIS A 76 3.02 -6.42 6.30
CA HIS A 76 3.78 -7.55 5.79
C HIS A 76 4.52 -7.20 4.49
N GLU A 77 5.64 -7.85 4.26
CA GLU A 77 6.54 -7.56 3.15
C GLU A 77 5.86 -7.72 1.79
N ASP A 78 5.07 -8.76 1.65
CA ASP A 78 4.36 -9.16 0.44
C ASP A 78 3.10 -8.32 0.11
N HIS A 79 2.80 -7.33 0.93
CA HIS A 79 1.73 -6.34 0.70
C HIS A 79 2.28 -4.92 0.59
N LEU A 80 3.25 -4.60 1.45
CA LEU A 80 3.69 -3.24 1.67
C LEU A 80 4.87 -2.83 0.79
N CYS A 81 5.86 -3.74 0.61
CA CYS A 81 7.17 -3.30 0.14
C CYS A 81 7.14 -2.77 -1.30
N GLY A 82 6.25 -3.29 -2.15
CA GLY A 82 6.05 -2.78 -3.51
C GLY A 82 5.36 -1.41 -3.59
N LEU A 83 4.68 -0.95 -2.51
CA LEU A 83 4.09 0.39 -2.45
C LEU A 83 5.16 1.49 -2.41
N LEU A 84 6.29 1.25 -1.77
CA LEU A 84 7.32 2.26 -1.59
C LEU A 84 7.90 2.73 -2.94
N PRO A 85 8.41 1.87 -3.84
CA PRO A 85 8.88 2.30 -5.16
C PRO A 85 7.76 2.92 -6.03
N ALA A 86 6.52 2.47 -5.88
CA ALA A 86 5.38 3.09 -6.56
C ALA A 86 5.13 4.52 -6.06
N ALA A 87 5.16 4.74 -4.74
CA ALA A 87 4.98 6.08 -4.14
C ALA A 87 6.16 7.03 -4.39
N GLU A 88 7.38 6.51 -4.59
CA GLU A 88 8.55 7.32 -4.97
C GLU A 88 8.44 7.84 -6.40
N LYS A 89 7.81 7.08 -7.31
CA LYS A 89 7.56 7.49 -8.71
C LYS A 89 6.30 8.34 -8.86
N LEU A 90 5.22 7.92 -8.21
CA LEU A 90 3.91 8.54 -8.24
C LEU A 90 3.44 8.81 -6.81
N PRO A 91 3.83 9.95 -6.20
CA PRO A 91 3.41 10.29 -4.85
C PRO A 91 1.88 10.35 -4.74
N PRO A 92 1.27 9.61 -3.80
CA PRO A 92 -0.18 9.57 -3.68
C PRO A 92 -0.74 10.88 -3.09
N ALA A 93 -1.94 11.28 -3.50
CA ALA A 93 -2.63 12.42 -2.92
C ALA A 93 -3.11 12.15 -1.48
N ALA A 94 -3.38 10.89 -1.13
CA ALA A 94 -3.71 10.46 0.23
C ALA A 94 -3.20 9.04 0.49
N LEU A 95 -2.93 8.73 1.77
CA LEU A 95 -2.48 7.40 2.21
C LEU A 95 -3.43 6.84 3.28
N TRP A 96 -3.94 5.63 3.06
CA TRP A 96 -4.59 4.83 4.07
C TRP A 96 -3.59 3.88 4.73
N GLN A 97 -3.59 3.84 6.05
CA GLN A 97 -2.66 3.05 6.84
C GLN A 97 -3.34 2.38 8.03
N THR A 98 -2.87 1.20 8.41
CA THR A 98 -3.43 0.43 9.53
C THR A 98 -2.91 0.90 10.88
N LEU A 99 -1.62 1.23 10.98
CA LEU A 99 -1.00 1.69 12.21
C LEU A 99 -1.30 3.17 12.46
N PRO A 100 -1.39 3.61 13.73
CA PRO A 100 -1.59 5.01 14.05
C PRO A 100 -0.48 5.91 13.49
N PRO A 101 -0.78 7.14 13.04
CA PRO A 101 0.25 8.07 12.54
C PRO A 101 1.35 8.38 13.56
N GLU A 102 1.02 8.37 14.85
CA GLU A 102 1.96 8.57 15.96
C GLU A 102 3.00 7.45 16.03
N PHE A 103 2.60 6.24 15.68
CA PHE A 103 3.50 5.08 15.64
C PHE A 103 4.64 5.32 14.65
N CYS A 104 4.36 5.73 13.43
CA CYS A 104 5.38 6.02 12.43
C CYS A 104 6.35 7.12 12.87
N ARG A 105 5.84 8.15 13.56
CA ARG A 105 6.68 9.27 14.08
C ARG A 105 7.58 8.85 15.22
N SER A 106 7.13 7.97 16.11
CA SER A 106 7.90 7.45 17.23
C SER A 106 8.84 6.31 16.87
N MET A 107 8.59 5.65 15.74
CA MET A 107 9.38 4.51 15.28
C MET A 107 10.76 4.96 14.78
N ARG A 108 11.81 4.38 15.34
CA ARG A 108 13.17 4.53 14.82
C ARG A 108 13.40 3.58 13.65
N THR A 109 14.38 3.88 12.80
CA THR A 109 14.88 2.89 11.84
C THR A 109 15.42 1.70 12.61
N LEU A 110 14.97 0.51 12.27
CA LEU A 110 15.39 -0.71 12.93
C LEU A 110 16.68 -1.20 12.29
N ASP A 111 17.71 -1.46 13.12
CA ASP A 111 18.88 -2.17 12.67
C ASP A 111 18.51 -3.65 12.50
N ILE A 112 18.78 -4.18 11.32
CA ILE A 112 18.50 -5.57 10.97
C ILE A 112 19.84 -6.30 10.97
N PRO A 113 20.14 -7.15 11.98
CA PRO A 113 21.38 -7.91 12.01
C PRO A 113 21.49 -8.82 10.77
N ALA A 114 22.71 -8.94 10.24
CA ALA A 114 22.97 -9.84 9.12
C ALA A 114 22.78 -11.32 9.48
N GLU A 115 22.98 -11.66 10.76
CA GLU A 115 22.91 -13.01 11.28
C GLU A 115 21.99 -13.09 12.52
N GLY A 116 21.54 -14.28 12.84
CA GLY A 116 20.76 -14.55 14.07
C GLY A 116 19.26 -14.34 13.96
N LEU A 117 18.75 -13.91 12.81
CA LEU A 117 17.30 -13.80 12.55
C LEU A 117 16.82 -14.91 11.61
N THR A 118 15.58 -15.37 11.84
CA THR A 118 14.89 -16.18 10.83
C THR A 118 14.58 -15.32 9.61
N PRO A 119 14.50 -15.91 8.40
CA PRO A 119 14.13 -15.16 7.19
C PRO A 119 12.83 -14.36 7.34
N SER A 120 11.79 -14.95 7.93
CA SER A 120 10.49 -14.28 8.16
C SER A 120 10.64 -13.07 9.08
N ARG A 121 11.45 -13.17 10.14
CA ARG A 121 11.67 -12.05 11.07
C ARG A 121 12.45 -10.92 10.40
N SER A 122 13.46 -11.26 9.60
CA SER A 122 14.21 -10.28 8.81
C SER A 122 13.31 -9.54 7.83
N LYS A 123 12.45 -10.26 7.08
CA LYS A 123 11.47 -9.68 6.16
C LYS A 123 10.49 -8.75 6.89
N PHE A 124 9.97 -9.16 8.03
CA PHE A 124 9.05 -8.32 8.82
C PHE A 124 9.71 -7.02 9.31
N LEU A 125 10.96 -7.07 9.77
CA LEU A 125 11.68 -5.86 10.20
C LEU A 125 11.98 -4.92 9.03
N ARG A 126 12.29 -5.46 7.84
CA ARG A 126 12.41 -4.66 6.61
C ARG A 126 11.10 -3.99 6.26
N ALA A 127 10.00 -4.74 6.27
CA ALA A 127 8.67 -4.19 6.01
C ALA A 127 8.29 -3.06 6.97
N LEU A 128 8.64 -3.16 8.26
CA LEU A 128 8.44 -2.06 9.21
C LEU A 128 9.28 -0.81 8.85
N ASN A 129 10.53 -0.99 8.43
CA ASN A 129 11.36 0.12 7.96
C ASN A 129 10.77 0.76 6.69
N ASP A 130 10.31 -0.03 5.75
CA ASP A 130 9.68 0.45 4.52
C ASP A 130 8.34 1.12 4.80
N TYR A 131 7.55 0.60 5.74
CA TYR A 131 6.33 1.27 6.19
C TYR A 131 6.63 2.66 6.79
N ARG A 132 7.68 2.76 7.60
CA ARG A 132 8.12 4.04 8.14
C ARG A 132 8.54 4.99 7.01
N ARG A 133 9.34 4.51 6.05
CA ARG A 133 9.77 5.30 4.88
C ARG A 133 8.57 5.78 4.06
N LEU A 134 7.63 4.88 3.76
CA LEU A 134 6.40 5.22 3.06
C LEU A 134 5.62 6.31 3.79
N CYS A 135 5.36 6.11 5.10
CA CYS A 135 4.55 7.06 5.87
C CYS A 135 5.23 8.41 6.09
N LEU A 136 6.55 8.45 6.29
CA LEU A 136 7.27 9.71 6.54
C LEU A 136 7.73 10.41 5.26
N GLY A 137 7.96 9.65 4.19
CA GLY A 137 8.40 10.16 2.88
C GLY A 137 7.28 10.87 2.11
N GLN A 138 6.01 10.62 2.45
CA GLN A 138 4.88 11.24 1.77
C GLN A 138 4.38 12.46 2.55
N SER A 139 4.22 13.60 1.86
CA SER A 139 3.66 14.82 2.44
C SER A 139 2.11 14.88 2.38
N CYS A 140 1.46 13.82 1.93
CA CYS A 140 0.02 13.73 1.78
C CYS A 140 -0.72 13.48 3.11
N PRO A 141 -2.03 13.77 3.19
CA PRO A 141 -2.90 13.36 4.29
C PRO A 141 -2.87 11.85 4.51
N ARG A 142 -2.84 11.46 5.77
CA ARG A 142 -2.84 10.06 6.19
C ARG A 142 -4.09 9.75 6.99
N HIS A 143 -4.80 8.71 6.60
CA HIS A 143 -6.03 8.29 7.23
C HIS A 143 -5.90 6.86 7.75
N ARG A 144 -6.63 6.57 8.81
CA ARG A 144 -6.72 5.25 9.39
C ARG A 144 -8.15 4.77 9.31
N PRO A 145 -8.53 4.06 8.24
CA PRO A 145 -9.85 3.48 8.12
C PRO A 145 -10.04 2.40 9.17
N LEU A 146 -11.19 2.41 9.85
CA LEU A 146 -11.57 1.45 10.87
C LEU A 146 -12.94 0.86 10.56
N ALA A 147 -13.19 -0.36 11.02
CA ALA A 147 -14.45 -1.06 10.83
C ALA A 147 -15.66 -0.19 11.22
N GLY A 148 -16.67 -0.24 10.38
CA GLY A 148 -17.91 0.56 10.50
C GLY A 148 -17.86 1.92 9.79
N MET A 149 -16.69 2.36 9.29
CA MET A 149 -16.62 3.58 8.49
C MET A 149 -17.15 3.32 7.08
N GLU A 150 -17.93 4.26 6.57
CA GLU A 150 -18.33 4.35 5.17
C GLU A 150 -17.73 5.60 4.57
N LEU A 151 -16.98 5.45 3.49
CA LEU A 151 -16.20 6.52 2.88
C LEU A 151 -16.56 6.61 1.39
N ARG A 152 -17.08 7.75 0.99
CA ARG A 152 -17.27 8.07 -0.43
C ARG A 152 -15.95 8.57 -0.98
N LEU A 153 -15.32 7.79 -1.82
CA LEU A 153 -14.01 8.10 -2.39
C LEU A 153 -14.11 8.94 -3.66
N CYS A 154 -15.13 8.69 -4.47
CA CYS A 154 -15.51 9.49 -5.62
C CYS A 154 -17.03 9.43 -5.82
N ARG A 155 -17.54 10.07 -6.87
CA ARG A 155 -18.98 10.23 -7.09
C ARG A 155 -19.78 8.93 -6.97
N ASP A 156 -19.27 7.84 -7.59
CA ASP A 156 -19.98 6.57 -7.71
C ASP A 156 -19.33 5.42 -6.92
N LEU A 157 -18.33 5.73 -6.05
CA LEU A 157 -17.64 4.75 -5.25
C LEU A 157 -17.81 4.99 -3.75
N LEU A 158 -18.58 4.13 -3.10
CA LEU A 158 -18.71 4.04 -1.66
C LEU A 158 -17.96 2.81 -1.14
N VAL A 159 -17.03 3.02 -0.23
CA VAL A 159 -16.29 1.94 0.42
C VAL A 159 -16.74 1.78 1.85
N ARG A 160 -17.11 0.55 2.24
CA ARG A 160 -17.39 0.18 3.63
C ARG A 160 -16.19 -0.57 4.20
N VAL A 161 -15.65 -0.06 5.30
CA VAL A 161 -14.51 -0.67 5.99
C VAL A 161 -15.02 -1.77 6.94
N LEU A 162 -14.58 -3.00 6.70
CA LEU A 162 -14.96 -4.16 7.51
C LEU A 162 -13.98 -4.47 8.63
N GLY A 163 -12.75 -4.00 8.52
CA GLY A 163 -11.68 -4.22 9.49
C GLY A 163 -10.48 -3.30 9.24
N PRO A 164 -9.57 -3.19 10.20
CA PRO A 164 -9.67 -3.69 11.58
C PRO A 164 -10.63 -2.87 12.44
N SER A 165 -11.13 -3.46 13.52
CA SER A 165 -11.79 -2.69 14.58
C SER A 165 -10.77 -1.81 15.31
N ARG A 166 -11.23 -0.77 16.03
CA ARG A 166 -10.35 0.08 16.84
C ARG A 166 -9.50 -0.74 17.80
N ALA A 167 -10.11 -1.69 18.51
CA ALA A 167 -9.40 -2.54 19.48
C ALA A 167 -8.32 -3.41 18.82
N GLN A 168 -8.62 -4.01 17.65
CA GLN A 168 -7.62 -4.79 16.91
C GLN A 168 -6.46 -3.93 16.46
N ALA A 169 -6.74 -2.75 15.95
CA ALA A 169 -5.72 -1.84 15.47
C ALA A 169 -4.84 -1.26 16.60
N GLU A 170 -5.40 -1.04 17.81
CA GLU A 170 -4.66 -0.64 19.02
C GLU A 170 -3.80 -1.79 19.55
N LYS A 171 -4.33 -3.02 19.54
CA LYS A 171 -3.56 -4.21 19.90
C LYS A 171 -2.36 -4.41 18.99
N LEU A 172 -2.53 -4.26 17.67
CA LEU A 172 -1.43 -4.33 16.71
C LEU A 172 -0.37 -3.28 17.01
N ALA A 173 -0.78 -2.02 17.20
CA ALA A 173 0.14 -0.92 17.50
C ALA A 173 0.94 -1.15 18.79
N SER A 174 0.33 -1.78 19.81
CA SER A 174 1.03 -2.13 21.06
C SER A 174 2.01 -3.30 20.89
N SER A 175 1.73 -4.23 19.97
CA SER A 175 2.62 -5.37 19.69
C SER A 175 3.88 -4.97 18.91
N CYS A 176 3.87 -3.81 18.26
CA CYS A 176 4.97 -3.30 17.46
C CYS A 176 5.89 -2.32 18.23
N ARG A 177 5.64 -2.11 19.52
CA ARG A 177 6.46 -1.27 20.41
C ARG A 177 7.48 -2.14 21.17
#